data_4ea485d0fb7b7f27e3094576a1556c0e
#
_entry.id   4ea485d0fb7b7f27e3094576a1556c0e
#
_cell.length_a   1.000
_cell.length_b   1.000
_cell.length_c   1.000
_cell.angle_alpha   90.00
_cell.angle_beta   90.00
_cell.angle_gamma   90.00
#
_symmetry.space_group_name_H-M   'P 1'
#
loop_
_entity.id
_entity.type
_entity.pdbx_description
1 polymer ?
#
loop_
_entity_poly.entity_id
_entity_poly.type
_entity_poly.pdbx_seq_one_letter_code
_entity_poly.pdbx_strand_id
1 'polypeptide(L)'
;MPSELAATFNAVYPRPKNLDAPENLIALSQEASENYLMSPMVDEYKKLYEIKQVTSKQYKAINAINRIELEAEIRVAIEGLISINPSDVLPQLEYAALRIDQKISDALLMNDVRNHVLQYYRYIETIFSEMTDVFDDIAGEVKLSSQKLEKAGLSQEDVIYNLTEWIHNKAFAGDTKGKMACRIVVCFFIQNCEVFYKNEISK
;
A
#
# COMPACT_ATOMS: atom_id res chain seq x y z
N MET A 1 35.82 -12.56 9.72
CA MET A 1 35.72 -12.99 11.13
C MET A 1 36.50 -14.28 11.27
N PRO A 2 37.43 -14.43 12.24
CA PRO A 2 38.14 -15.68 12.47
C PRO A 2 37.17 -16.84 12.72
N SER A 3 37.51 -18.05 12.26
CA SER A 3 36.64 -19.23 12.31
C SER A 3 36.18 -19.62 13.72
N GLU A 4 37.05 -19.43 14.70
CA GLU A 4 36.78 -19.73 16.12
C GLU A 4 35.74 -18.76 16.71
N LEU A 5 35.83 -17.48 16.39
CA LEU A 5 34.85 -16.48 16.82
C LEU A 5 33.46 -16.78 16.21
N ALA A 6 33.41 -17.12 14.93
CA ALA A 6 32.17 -17.50 14.26
C ALA A 6 31.49 -18.71 14.90
N ALA A 7 32.27 -19.71 15.33
CA ALA A 7 31.75 -20.89 16.04
C ALA A 7 31.14 -20.50 17.39
N THR A 8 31.78 -19.63 18.14
CA THR A 8 31.30 -19.15 19.45
C THR A 8 29.98 -18.36 19.32
N PHE A 9 29.87 -17.46 18.33
CA PHE A 9 28.63 -16.72 18.08
C PHE A 9 27.50 -17.64 17.62
N ASN A 10 27.78 -18.60 16.73
CA ASN A 10 26.80 -19.56 16.24
C ASN A 10 26.30 -20.52 17.35
N ALA A 11 27.09 -20.79 18.38
CA ALA A 11 26.70 -21.58 19.55
C ALA A 11 25.67 -20.82 20.42
N VAL A 12 25.69 -19.49 20.42
CA VAL A 12 24.73 -18.67 21.19
C VAL A 12 23.41 -18.53 20.43
N TYR A 13 23.50 -18.16 19.14
CA TYR A 13 22.36 -18.02 18.24
C TYR A 13 22.73 -18.59 16.87
N PRO A 14 21.92 -19.52 16.32
CA PRO A 14 22.23 -20.11 15.02
C PRO A 14 22.20 -19.07 13.91
N ARG A 15 23.19 -19.15 13.01
CA ARG A 15 23.30 -18.24 11.87
C ARG A 15 22.06 -18.36 10.97
N PRO A 16 21.35 -17.27 10.66
CA PRO A 16 20.21 -17.29 9.77
C PRO A 16 20.64 -17.65 8.33
N LYS A 17 19.73 -18.29 7.58
CA LYS A 17 19.98 -18.70 6.18
C LYS A 17 20.18 -17.50 5.25
N ASN A 18 19.42 -16.44 5.45
CA ASN A 18 19.55 -15.19 4.70
C ASN A 18 20.02 -14.07 5.65
N LEU A 19 21.27 -13.66 5.49
CA LEU A 19 21.88 -12.62 6.34
C LEU A 19 21.35 -11.23 6.01
N ASP A 20 20.95 -10.99 4.75
CA ASP A 20 20.50 -9.69 4.26
C ASP A 20 19.00 -9.47 4.46
N ALA A 21 18.29 -10.45 5.01
CA ALA A 21 16.89 -10.28 5.33
C ALA A 21 16.70 -9.18 6.40
N PRO A 22 15.71 -8.29 6.25
CA PRO A 22 15.49 -7.16 7.17
C PRO A 22 15.39 -7.57 8.65
N GLU A 23 14.87 -8.75 8.91
CA GLU A 23 14.77 -9.34 10.26
C GLU A 23 16.13 -9.68 10.87
N ASN A 24 17.19 -9.78 10.06
CA ASN A 24 18.54 -10.10 10.50
C ASN A 24 19.47 -8.87 10.54
N LEU A 25 18.97 -7.71 10.13
CA LEU A 25 19.72 -6.47 10.13
C LEU A 25 19.37 -5.62 11.35
N ILE A 26 20.35 -4.93 11.91
CA ILE A 26 20.17 -3.91 12.97
C ILE A 26 20.90 -2.64 12.55
N ALA A 27 20.24 -1.51 12.66
CA ALA A 27 20.86 -0.21 12.43
C ALA A 27 21.67 0.19 13.67
N LEU A 28 22.92 0.52 13.48
CA LEU A 28 23.84 1.03 14.50
C LEU A 28 24.34 2.42 14.08
N SER A 29 24.71 3.25 15.05
CA SER A 29 25.51 4.45 14.74
C SER A 29 26.87 4.01 14.18
N GLN A 30 27.54 4.90 13.45
CA GLN A 30 28.88 4.62 12.89
C GLN A 30 29.84 4.21 14.01
N GLU A 31 29.87 4.98 15.10
CA GLU A 31 30.73 4.72 16.26
C GLU A 31 30.45 3.34 16.89
N ALA A 32 29.19 2.99 17.10
CA ALA A 32 28.80 1.68 17.66
C ALA A 32 29.18 0.53 16.71
N SER A 33 29.05 0.72 15.41
CA SER A 33 29.44 -0.26 14.40
C SER A 33 30.96 -0.48 14.36
N GLU A 34 31.72 0.60 14.38
CA GLU A 34 33.19 0.55 14.38
C GLU A 34 33.73 -0.12 15.65
N ASN A 35 33.21 0.24 16.83
CA ASN A 35 33.56 -0.37 18.10
C ASN A 35 33.28 -1.88 18.11
N TYR A 36 32.10 -2.30 17.63
CA TYR A 36 31.72 -3.70 17.54
C TYR A 36 32.61 -4.48 16.57
N LEU A 37 32.99 -3.89 15.42
CA LEU A 37 33.84 -4.54 14.43
C LEU A 37 35.30 -4.67 14.89
N MET A 38 35.79 -3.69 15.68
CA MET A 38 37.14 -3.73 16.24
C MET A 38 37.33 -4.81 17.32
N SER A 39 36.31 -5.02 18.15
CA SER A 39 36.38 -5.97 19.27
C SER A 39 35.04 -6.67 19.50
N PRO A 40 34.64 -7.59 18.60
CA PRO A 40 33.36 -8.27 18.71
C PRO A 40 33.30 -9.18 19.93
N MET A 41 32.42 -8.86 20.88
CA MET A 41 32.22 -9.63 22.11
C MET A 41 30.87 -10.38 22.10
N VAL A 42 30.85 -11.59 22.62
CA VAL A 42 29.65 -12.44 22.69
C VAL A 42 28.52 -11.76 23.47
N ASP A 43 28.84 -11.10 24.56
CA ASP A 43 27.83 -10.42 25.39
C ASP A 43 27.24 -9.20 24.70
N GLU A 44 28.01 -8.50 23.91
CA GLU A 44 27.52 -7.40 23.08
C GLU A 44 26.64 -7.92 21.93
N TYR A 45 27.01 -9.01 21.29
CA TYR A 45 26.19 -9.69 20.30
C TYR A 45 24.83 -10.11 20.88
N LYS A 46 24.81 -10.69 22.09
CA LYS A 46 23.56 -11.04 22.78
C LYS A 46 22.68 -9.85 22.99
N LYS A 47 23.23 -8.74 23.50
CA LYS A 47 22.49 -7.47 23.68
C LYS A 47 21.91 -6.95 22.39
N LEU A 48 22.69 -6.90 21.32
CA LEU A 48 22.22 -6.45 19.99
C LEU A 48 21.10 -7.36 19.47
N TYR A 49 21.25 -8.67 19.64
CA TYR A 49 20.23 -9.63 19.25
C TYR A 49 18.93 -9.44 20.04
N GLU A 50 19.00 -9.26 21.35
CA GLU A 50 17.83 -9.00 22.21
C GLU A 50 17.14 -7.70 21.84
N ILE A 51 17.89 -6.61 21.63
CA ILE A 51 17.36 -5.33 21.16
C ILE A 51 16.63 -5.52 19.83
N LYS A 52 17.24 -6.26 18.88
CA LYS A 52 16.62 -6.55 17.58
C LYS A 52 15.32 -7.32 17.74
N GLN A 53 15.27 -8.32 18.61
CA GLN A 53 14.06 -9.11 18.84
C GLN A 53 12.92 -8.26 19.43
N VAL A 54 13.22 -7.42 20.41
CA VAL A 54 12.24 -6.52 21.04
C VAL A 54 11.74 -5.51 20.02
N THR A 55 12.63 -4.84 19.30
CA THR A 55 12.28 -3.83 18.29
C THR A 55 11.46 -4.44 17.15
N SER A 56 11.82 -5.64 16.69
CA SER A 56 11.08 -6.34 15.64
C SER A 56 9.66 -6.71 16.08
N LYS A 57 9.49 -7.18 17.33
CA LYS A 57 8.16 -7.48 17.89
C LYS A 57 7.31 -6.21 18.01
N GLN A 58 7.89 -5.12 18.51
CA GLN A 58 7.19 -3.84 18.63
C GLN A 58 6.76 -3.32 17.26
N TYR A 59 7.66 -3.35 16.27
CA TYR A 59 7.36 -2.92 14.91
C TYR A 59 6.22 -3.74 14.28
N LYS A 60 6.25 -5.08 14.43
CA LYS A 60 5.19 -5.95 13.94
C LYS A 60 3.84 -5.67 14.62
N ALA A 61 3.84 -5.41 15.92
CA ALA A 61 2.63 -5.08 16.67
C ALA A 61 2.04 -3.73 16.22
N ILE A 62 2.89 -2.69 16.09
CA ILE A 62 2.46 -1.37 15.62
C ILE A 62 1.90 -1.46 14.19
N ASN A 63 2.58 -2.18 13.29
CA ASN A 63 2.09 -2.35 11.92
C ASN A 63 0.78 -3.13 11.85
N ALA A 64 0.60 -4.13 12.72
CA ALA A 64 -0.67 -4.85 12.79
C ALA A 64 -1.83 -3.94 13.25
N ILE A 65 -1.59 -3.09 14.25
CA ILE A 65 -2.59 -2.11 14.72
C ILE A 65 -2.91 -1.09 13.63
N ASN A 66 -1.89 -0.51 13.00
CA ASN A 66 -2.08 0.46 11.91
C ASN A 66 -2.84 -0.15 10.72
N ARG A 67 -2.59 -1.43 10.42
CA ARG A 67 -3.31 -2.13 9.37
C ARG A 67 -4.80 -2.31 9.70
N ILE A 68 -5.13 -2.68 10.93
CA ILE A 68 -6.52 -2.83 11.37
C ILE A 68 -7.26 -1.49 11.27
N GLU A 69 -6.62 -0.39 11.70
CA GLU A 69 -7.19 0.96 11.60
C GLU A 69 -7.43 1.34 10.13
N LEU A 70 -6.46 1.10 9.26
CA LEU A 70 -6.58 1.42 7.83
C LEU A 70 -7.64 0.56 7.13
N GLU A 71 -7.77 -0.72 7.47
CA GLU A 71 -8.84 -1.59 6.94
C GLU A 71 -10.24 -1.10 7.38
N ALA A 72 -10.39 -0.61 8.61
CA ALA A 72 -11.63 0.01 9.06
C ALA A 72 -11.93 1.32 8.28
N GLU A 73 -10.92 2.16 8.03
CA GLU A 73 -11.08 3.37 7.22
C GLU A 73 -11.41 3.06 5.76
N ILE A 74 -10.85 1.99 5.16
CA ILE A 74 -11.21 1.52 3.82
C ILE A 74 -12.70 1.14 3.75
N ARG A 75 -13.19 0.43 4.76
CA ARG A 75 -14.63 0.09 4.83
C ARG A 75 -15.49 1.34 4.88
N VAL A 76 -15.16 2.31 5.72
CA VAL A 76 -15.87 3.59 5.80
C VAL A 76 -15.82 4.34 4.46
N ALA A 77 -14.69 4.34 3.77
CA ALA A 77 -14.57 4.96 2.45
C ALA A 77 -15.51 4.33 1.43
N ILE A 78 -15.61 3.00 1.41
CA ILE A 78 -16.51 2.26 0.51
C ILE A 78 -17.99 2.51 0.88
N GLU A 79 -18.34 2.46 2.16
CA GLU A 79 -19.69 2.74 2.64
C GLU A 79 -20.15 4.16 2.28
N GLY A 80 -19.23 5.14 2.33
CA GLY A 80 -19.48 6.51 1.88
C GLY A 80 -19.82 6.61 0.38
N LEU A 81 -19.24 5.72 -0.45
CA LEU A 81 -19.55 5.66 -1.88
C LEU A 81 -20.96 5.09 -2.15
N ILE A 82 -21.47 4.22 -1.31
CA ILE A 82 -22.83 3.65 -1.47
C ILE A 82 -23.92 4.74 -1.37
N SER A 83 -23.65 5.80 -0.63
CA SER A 83 -24.58 6.93 -0.47
C SER A 83 -24.69 7.83 -1.71
N ILE A 84 -23.92 7.55 -2.76
CA ILE A 84 -23.94 8.33 -4.02
C ILE A 84 -25.15 7.87 -4.82
N ASN A 85 -25.98 8.84 -5.25
CA ASN A 85 -27.00 8.58 -6.27
C ASN A 85 -26.29 8.48 -7.63
N PRO A 86 -26.40 7.33 -8.33
CA PRO A 86 -25.78 7.17 -9.65
C PRO A 86 -26.32 8.22 -10.63
N SER A 87 -25.47 8.65 -11.56
CA SER A 87 -25.91 9.49 -12.68
C SER A 87 -26.87 8.71 -13.58
N ASP A 88 -27.88 9.38 -14.16
CA ASP A 88 -28.90 8.74 -15.04
C ASP A 88 -28.29 8.04 -16.26
N VAL A 89 -27.06 8.41 -16.64
CA VAL A 89 -26.32 7.81 -17.75
C VAL A 89 -24.92 7.42 -17.27
N LEU A 90 -24.76 6.18 -16.84
CA LEU A 90 -23.45 5.62 -16.52
C LEU A 90 -22.75 5.08 -17.78
N PRO A 91 -21.42 5.24 -17.90
CA PRO A 91 -20.68 4.66 -18.99
C PRO A 91 -20.71 3.12 -18.90
N GLN A 92 -20.80 2.45 -20.05
CA GLN A 92 -20.69 1.01 -20.12
C GLN A 92 -19.32 0.56 -19.59
N LEU A 93 -19.32 -0.36 -18.63
CA LEU A 93 -18.09 -0.91 -18.07
C LEU A 93 -17.59 -2.06 -18.96
N GLU A 94 -16.38 -1.96 -19.43
CA GLU A 94 -15.69 -3.07 -20.08
C GLU A 94 -14.70 -3.68 -19.08
N TYR A 95 -14.94 -4.91 -18.68
CA TYR A 95 -14.09 -5.64 -17.72
C TYR A 95 -12.81 -6.21 -18.32
N ALA A 96 -12.28 -5.55 -19.34
CA ALA A 96 -10.94 -5.89 -19.83
C ALA A 96 -9.92 -5.45 -18.77
N ALA A 97 -9.41 -6.40 -18.02
CA ALA A 97 -8.39 -6.17 -16.99
C ALA A 97 -7.07 -5.69 -17.64
N LEU A 98 -7.04 -4.42 -18.02
CA LEU A 98 -5.80 -3.77 -18.43
C LEU A 98 -4.88 -3.71 -17.21
N ARG A 99 -3.65 -4.16 -17.39
CA ARG A 99 -2.63 -4.11 -16.35
C ARG A 99 -2.30 -2.65 -16.01
N ILE A 100 -1.93 -2.38 -14.75
CA ILE A 100 -1.59 -1.03 -14.29
C ILE A 100 -0.49 -0.41 -15.16
N ASP A 101 0.49 -1.20 -15.60
CA ASP A 101 1.57 -0.78 -16.50
C ASP A 101 1.10 -0.34 -17.90
N GLN A 102 -0.11 -0.71 -18.29
CA GLN A 102 -0.73 -0.26 -19.54
C GLN A 102 -1.56 1.02 -19.38
N LYS A 103 -1.90 1.40 -18.14
CA LYS A 103 -2.75 2.54 -17.79
C LYS A 103 -1.95 3.74 -17.31
N ILE A 104 -0.90 3.53 -16.53
CA ILE A 104 -0.11 4.58 -15.89
C ILE A 104 1.23 4.71 -16.58
N SER A 105 1.58 5.92 -17.00
CA SER A 105 2.82 6.22 -17.71
C SER A 105 3.99 6.56 -16.77
N ASP A 106 3.71 7.18 -15.64
CA ASP A 106 4.73 7.52 -14.64
C ASP A 106 5.12 6.30 -13.80
N ALA A 107 6.41 5.98 -13.74
CA ALA A 107 6.92 4.78 -13.08
C ALA A 107 6.77 4.82 -11.55
N LEU A 108 6.88 6.00 -10.92
CA LEU A 108 6.73 6.14 -9.47
C LEU A 108 5.27 6.01 -9.07
N LEU A 109 4.37 6.69 -9.80
CA LEU A 109 2.93 6.58 -9.62
C LEU A 109 2.44 5.16 -9.87
N MET A 110 2.95 4.49 -10.91
CA MET A 110 2.63 3.10 -11.23
C MET A 110 3.01 2.15 -10.07
N ASN A 111 4.20 2.33 -9.48
CA ASN A 111 4.65 1.52 -8.36
C ASN A 111 3.82 1.78 -7.09
N ASP A 112 3.46 3.03 -6.83
CA ASP A 112 2.59 3.40 -5.70
C ASP A 112 1.22 2.72 -5.82
N VAL A 113 0.55 2.88 -6.97
CA VAL A 113 -0.74 2.23 -7.24
C VAL A 113 -0.64 0.71 -7.13
N ARG A 114 0.40 0.10 -7.71
CA ARG A 114 0.63 -1.35 -7.65
C ARG A 114 0.79 -1.84 -6.21
N ASN A 115 1.53 -1.14 -5.37
CA ASN A 115 1.73 -1.51 -3.98
C ASN A 115 0.42 -1.51 -3.20
N HIS A 116 -0.41 -0.48 -3.36
CA HIS A 116 -1.73 -0.40 -2.73
C HIS A 116 -2.65 -1.53 -3.19
N VAL A 117 -2.68 -1.81 -4.49
CA VAL A 117 -3.47 -2.91 -5.05
C VAL A 117 -3.00 -4.25 -4.49
N LEU A 118 -1.71 -4.57 -4.53
CA LEU A 118 -1.17 -5.83 -4.03
C LEU A 118 -1.49 -6.07 -2.54
N GLN A 119 -1.51 -5.00 -1.74
CA GLN A 119 -1.72 -5.11 -0.31
C GLN A 119 -3.19 -5.25 0.10
N TYR A 120 -4.10 -4.53 -0.59
CA TYR A 120 -5.48 -4.38 -0.14
C TYR A 120 -6.54 -4.94 -1.10
N TYR A 121 -6.15 -5.45 -2.28
CA TYR A 121 -7.08 -5.91 -3.31
C TYR A 121 -8.14 -6.88 -2.77
N ARG A 122 -7.68 -7.97 -2.14
CA ARG A 122 -8.58 -9.02 -1.65
C ARG A 122 -9.52 -8.52 -0.55
N TYR A 123 -9.02 -7.63 0.29
CA TYR A 123 -9.84 -7.04 1.35
C TYR A 123 -10.99 -6.20 0.77
N ILE A 124 -10.68 -5.34 -0.21
CA ILE A 124 -11.68 -4.50 -0.89
C ILE A 124 -12.65 -5.35 -1.70
N GLU A 125 -12.15 -6.35 -2.43
CA GLU A 125 -12.97 -7.30 -3.18
C GLU A 125 -13.96 -8.02 -2.27
N THR A 126 -13.53 -8.43 -1.07
CA THR A 126 -14.41 -9.05 -0.07
C THR A 126 -15.52 -8.09 0.36
N ILE A 127 -15.20 -6.83 0.66
CA ILE A 127 -16.21 -5.83 1.05
C ILE A 127 -17.25 -5.66 -0.07
N PHE A 128 -16.80 -5.48 -1.32
CA PHE A 128 -17.74 -5.34 -2.44
C PHE A 128 -18.57 -6.60 -2.71
N SER A 129 -18.02 -7.80 -2.45
CA SER A 129 -18.78 -9.05 -2.57
C SER A 129 -19.89 -9.20 -1.50
N GLU A 130 -19.73 -8.54 -0.35
CA GLU A 130 -20.77 -8.46 0.69
C GLU A 130 -21.89 -7.47 0.33
N MET A 131 -21.64 -6.56 -0.62
CA MET A 131 -22.53 -5.48 -1.05
C MET A 131 -23.11 -5.81 -2.42
N THR A 132 -24.23 -6.50 -2.46
CA THR A 132 -24.86 -6.93 -3.71
C THR A 132 -25.29 -5.74 -4.57
N ASP A 133 -24.95 -5.78 -5.87
CA ASP A 133 -25.39 -4.88 -6.95
C ASP A 133 -24.94 -3.39 -6.89
N VAL A 134 -24.07 -3.01 -5.95
CA VAL A 134 -23.63 -1.61 -5.78
C VAL A 134 -22.28 -1.34 -6.50
N PHE A 135 -21.50 -2.39 -6.76
CA PHE A 135 -20.15 -2.23 -7.33
C PHE A 135 -20.18 -1.54 -8.71
N ASP A 136 -21.09 -1.96 -9.59
CA ASP A 136 -21.15 -1.44 -10.97
C ASP A 136 -21.56 0.04 -11.00
N ASP A 137 -22.48 0.45 -10.13
CA ASP A 137 -22.89 1.85 -9.99
C ASP A 137 -21.73 2.72 -9.51
N ILE A 138 -21.03 2.29 -8.45
CA ILE A 138 -19.87 3.01 -7.93
C ILE A 138 -18.74 3.05 -8.96
N ALA A 139 -18.44 1.92 -9.60
CA ALA A 139 -17.41 1.84 -10.63
C ALA A 139 -17.71 2.77 -11.83
N GLY A 140 -18.98 2.84 -12.23
CA GLY A 140 -19.47 3.75 -13.25
C GLY A 140 -19.25 5.22 -12.88
N GLU A 141 -19.60 5.62 -11.66
CA GLU A 141 -19.40 7.00 -11.17
C GLU A 141 -17.91 7.36 -11.07
N VAL A 142 -17.07 6.46 -10.57
CA VAL A 142 -15.61 6.67 -10.52
C VAL A 142 -15.04 6.84 -11.93
N LYS A 143 -15.45 5.99 -12.88
CA LYS A 143 -15.05 6.08 -14.29
C LYS A 143 -15.50 7.41 -14.92
N LEU A 144 -16.76 7.78 -14.73
CA LEU A 144 -17.30 9.04 -15.27
C LEU A 144 -16.56 10.25 -14.71
N SER A 145 -16.26 10.24 -13.42
CA SER A 145 -15.52 11.31 -12.73
C SER A 145 -14.08 11.39 -13.24
N SER A 146 -13.38 10.27 -13.41
CA SER A 146 -12.03 10.26 -13.97
C SER A 146 -11.99 10.81 -15.38
N GLN A 147 -12.92 10.41 -16.24
CA GLN A 147 -13.02 10.91 -17.61
C GLN A 147 -13.25 12.42 -17.70
N LYS A 148 -14.06 12.99 -16.79
CA LYS A 148 -14.26 14.43 -16.71
C LYS A 148 -12.95 15.17 -16.36
N LEU A 149 -12.18 14.65 -15.41
CA LEU A 149 -10.90 15.21 -14.98
C LEU A 149 -9.84 15.10 -16.10
N GLU A 150 -9.75 13.95 -16.77
CA GLU A 150 -8.85 13.73 -17.90
C GLU A 150 -9.18 14.69 -19.09
N LYS A 151 -10.46 14.83 -19.43
CA LYS A 151 -10.91 15.79 -20.46
C LYS A 151 -10.61 17.25 -20.11
N ALA A 152 -10.52 17.58 -18.82
CA ALA A 152 -10.08 18.88 -18.34
C ALA A 152 -8.56 19.07 -18.41
N GLY A 153 -7.80 18.06 -18.83
CA GLY A 153 -6.34 18.12 -19.01
C GLY A 153 -5.51 17.88 -17.75
N LEU A 154 -6.09 17.31 -16.71
CA LEU A 154 -5.37 16.98 -15.49
C LEU A 154 -4.39 15.82 -15.72
N SER A 155 -3.27 15.85 -15.01
CA SER A 155 -2.33 14.72 -14.98
C SER A 155 -2.95 13.50 -14.28
N GLN A 156 -2.40 12.30 -14.52
CA GLN A 156 -2.87 11.07 -13.85
C GLN A 156 -2.79 11.16 -12.33
N GLU A 157 -1.75 11.79 -11.79
CA GLU A 157 -1.60 12.01 -10.35
C GLU A 157 -2.68 12.98 -9.82
N ASP A 158 -2.96 14.07 -10.54
CA ASP A 158 -4.03 15.02 -10.17
C ASP A 158 -5.41 14.36 -10.25
N VAL A 159 -5.64 13.49 -11.22
CA VAL A 159 -6.90 12.70 -11.31
C VAL A 159 -7.04 11.81 -10.07
N ILE A 160 -6.01 11.06 -9.70
CA ILE A 160 -6.00 10.22 -8.49
C ILE A 160 -6.24 11.08 -7.24
N TYR A 161 -5.55 12.21 -7.14
CA TYR A 161 -5.71 13.12 -6.02
C TYR A 161 -7.17 13.62 -5.92
N ASN A 162 -7.75 14.12 -7.01
CA ASN A 162 -9.11 14.65 -7.00
C ASN A 162 -10.17 13.58 -6.74
N LEU A 163 -10.00 12.36 -7.25
CA LEU A 163 -10.86 11.23 -6.91
C LEU A 163 -10.74 10.87 -5.42
N THR A 164 -9.53 10.89 -4.87
CA THR A 164 -9.29 10.66 -3.45
C THR A 164 -10.02 11.68 -2.58
N GLU A 165 -9.89 12.98 -2.91
CA GLU A 165 -10.58 14.06 -2.19
C GLU A 165 -12.11 13.96 -2.34
N TRP A 166 -12.60 13.56 -3.50
CA TRP A 166 -14.03 13.36 -3.73
C TRP A 166 -14.60 12.25 -2.84
N ILE A 167 -13.94 11.07 -2.78
CA ILE A 167 -14.35 9.98 -1.88
C ILE A 167 -14.23 10.42 -0.43
N HIS A 168 -13.12 11.08 -0.07
CA HIS A 168 -12.87 11.54 1.28
C HIS A 168 -13.94 12.52 1.78
N ASN A 169 -14.34 13.47 0.96
CA ASN A 169 -15.40 14.41 1.30
C ASN A 169 -16.76 13.74 1.49
N LYS A 170 -17.01 12.61 0.81
CA LYS A 170 -18.23 11.82 0.97
C LYS A 170 -18.23 10.95 2.23
N ALA A 171 -17.12 10.28 2.48
CA ALA A 171 -17.02 9.28 3.54
C ALA A 171 -16.68 9.88 4.91
N PHE A 172 -15.86 10.92 4.96
CA PHE A 172 -15.28 11.45 6.19
C PHE A 172 -15.70 12.87 6.54
N ALA A 173 -16.56 13.52 5.74
CA ALA A 173 -17.23 14.80 6.05
C ALA A 173 -16.30 15.89 6.64
N GLY A 174 -15.05 15.96 6.16
CA GLY A 174 -14.07 16.99 6.61
C GLY A 174 -13.16 16.55 7.75
N ASP A 175 -13.21 15.31 8.21
CA ASP A 175 -12.17 14.75 9.09
C ASP A 175 -10.83 14.68 8.31
N THR A 176 -9.72 14.82 9.01
CA THR A 176 -8.38 14.69 8.41
C THR A 176 -7.94 13.23 8.21
N LYS A 177 -8.66 12.29 8.80
CA LYS A 177 -8.42 10.85 8.69
C LYS A 177 -8.94 10.28 7.37
N GLY A 178 -8.53 9.08 7.01
CA GLY A 178 -9.10 8.34 5.91
C GLY A 178 -8.58 8.67 4.51
N LYS A 179 -7.74 9.70 4.31
CA LYS A 179 -7.22 10.05 2.97
C LYS A 179 -6.46 8.90 2.32
N MET A 180 -5.63 8.19 3.09
CA MET A 180 -4.90 7.03 2.59
C MET A 180 -5.85 5.89 2.20
N ALA A 181 -6.88 5.63 3.01
CA ALA A 181 -7.91 4.64 2.71
C ALA A 181 -8.64 4.98 1.41
N CYS A 182 -9.04 6.23 1.22
CA CYS A 182 -9.67 6.70 -0.03
C CYS A 182 -8.73 6.54 -1.23
N ARG A 183 -7.43 6.86 -1.10
CA ARG A 183 -6.44 6.63 -2.17
C ARG A 183 -6.33 5.14 -2.52
N ILE A 184 -6.32 4.26 -1.54
CA ILE A 184 -6.28 2.80 -1.76
C ILE A 184 -7.52 2.34 -2.53
N VAL A 185 -8.71 2.85 -2.20
CA VAL A 185 -9.96 2.55 -2.92
C VAL A 185 -9.88 3.06 -4.37
N VAL A 186 -9.35 4.25 -4.62
CA VAL A 186 -9.11 4.76 -5.99
C VAL A 186 -8.15 3.82 -6.75
N CYS A 187 -7.05 3.38 -6.12
CA CYS A 187 -6.11 2.44 -6.75
C CYS A 187 -6.78 1.10 -7.14
N PHE A 188 -7.70 0.60 -6.30
CA PHE A 188 -8.49 -0.58 -6.62
C PHE A 188 -9.37 -0.38 -7.87
N PHE A 189 -10.01 0.78 -8.02
CA PHE A 189 -10.79 1.10 -9.23
C PHE A 189 -9.90 1.29 -10.46
N ILE A 190 -8.69 1.82 -10.33
CA ILE A 190 -7.73 1.87 -11.42
C ILE A 190 -7.40 0.45 -11.93
N GLN A 191 -7.26 -0.53 -11.03
CA GLN A 191 -7.00 -1.91 -11.41
C GLN A 191 -8.20 -2.56 -12.09
N ASN A 192 -9.41 -2.39 -11.54
CA ASN A 192 -10.59 -3.17 -11.92
C ASN A 192 -11.51 -2.49 -12.93
N CYS A 193 -11.42 -1.16 -13.05
CA CYS A 193 -12.28 -0.39 -13.92
C CYS A 193 -11.45 0.37 -14.95
N GLU A 194 -12.09 0.86 -15.99
CA GLU A 194 -11.45 1.71 -17.00
C GLU A 194 -11.27 3.15 -16.48
N VAL A 195 -10.70 3.29 -15.28
CA VAL A 195 -10.04 4.52 -14.85
C VAL A 195 -8.68 4.51 -15.56
N PHE A 196 -8.43 5.49 -16.37
CA PHE A 196 -7.37 5.57 -17.37
C PHE A 196 -7.53 4.57 -18.54
N TYR A 197 -7.51 5.10 -19.74
CA TYR A 197 -7.48 4.33 -20.96
C TYR A 197 -6.08 3.75 -21.20
N LYS A 198 -6.02 2.70 -21.99
CA LYS A 198 -4.77 2.16 -22.49
C LYS A 198 -3.97 3.28 -23.14
N ASN A 199 -2.76 3.55 -22.65
CA ASN A 199 -1.84 4.42 -23.35
C ASN A 199 -1.59 3.79 -24.74
N GLU A 200 -2.16 4.37 -25.79
CA GLU A 200 -1.74 4.08 -27.15
C GLU A 200 -0.31 4.60 -27.23
N ILE A 201 0.65 3.67 -27.07
CA ILE A 201 2.05 3.95 -27.36
C ILE A 201 2.05 4.30 -28.85
N SER A 202 2.18 5.60 -29.11
CA SER A 202 2.42 6.10 -30.48
C SER A 202 3.60 5.31 -31.04
N LYS A 203 3.32 4.48 -32.04
CA LYS A 203 4.34 3.77 -32.82
C LYS A 203 5.15 4.77 -33.63
#